data_902191df9a68331c765d28b521468106
#
_entry.id   902191df9a68331c765d28b521468106
#
_cell.length_a   1.000
_cell.length_b   1.000
_cell.length_c   1.000
_cell.angle_alpha   90.00
_cell.angle_beta   90.00
_cell.angle_gamma   90.00
#
_symmetry.space_group_name_H-M   'P 1'
#
loop_
_entity.id
_entity.type
_entity.pdbx_description
1 polymer ?
#
loop_
_entity_poly.entity_id
_entity_poly.type
_entity_poly.pdbx_seq_one_letter_code
_entity_poly.pdbx_strand_id
1 'polypeptide(L)' 'DANTPVVVYNLSGSVVARGTVGNMPAMPKGVLIVKTGDKAQKVVVK' A
#
# COMPACT_ATOMS: atom_id res chain seq x y z
N ASP A 1 0.01 -2.77 14.70
CA ASP A 1 0.87 -1.70 15.21
C ASP A 1 0.89 -0.52 14.25
N ALA A 2 0.64 0.68 14.76
CA ALA A 2 0.57 1.90 13.95
C ALA A 2 1.91 2.25 13.29
N ASN A 3 3.01 1.73 13.78
CA ASN A 3 4.34 1.96 13.24
C ASN A 3 4.75 0.94 12.18
N THR A 4 3.91 -0.05 11.91
CA THR A 4 4.23 -1.06 10.88
C THR A 4 4.31 -0.38 9.51
N PRO A 5 5.41 -0.55 8.77
CA PRO A 5 5.53 0.09 7.47
C PRO A 5 4.55 -0.48 6.46
N VAL A 6 4.01 0.41 5.63
CA VAL A 6 3.09 0.05 4.55
C VAL A 6 3.69 0.56 3.25
N VAL A 7 3.73 -0.31 2.26
CA VAL A 7 4.22 0.05 0.93
C VAL A 7 3.13 -0.30 -0.08
N VAL A 8 2.81 0.63 -0.96
CA VAL A 8 1.78 0.42 -1.98
C VAL A 8 2.47 0.33 -3.34
N TYR A 9 2.17 -0.75 -4.06
CA TYR A 9 2.72 -1.02 -5.38
C TYR A 9 1.60 -0.98 -6.41
N ASN A 10 1.94 -0.59 -7.63
CA ASN A 10 1.02 -0.75 -8.75
C ASN A 10 1.19 -2.16 -9.35
N LEU A 11 0.40 -2.47 -10.38
CA LEU A 11 0.45 -3.79 -11.02
C LEU A 11 1.78 -4.06 -11.74
N SER A 12 2.54 -3.01 -12.04
CA SER A 12 3.87 -3.17 -12.65
C SER A 12 4.93 -3.52 -11.63
N GLY A 13 4.60 -3.46 -10.33
CA GLY A 13 5.57 -3.72 -9.28
C GLY A 13 6.31 -2.48 -8.80
N SER A 14 5.95 -1.30 -9.29
CA SER A 14 6.58 -0.04 -8.87
C SER A 14 5.92 0.50 -7.61
N VAL A 15 6.74 1.05 -6.71
CA VAL A 15 6.22 1.68 -5.50
C VAL A 15 5.55 3.00 -5.87
N VAL A 16 4.28 3.15 -5.49
CA VAL A 16 3.52 4.37 -5.76
C VAL A 16 3.26 5.19 -4.49
N ALA A 17 3.35 4.55 -3.33
CA ALA A 17 3.17 5.25 -2.06
C ALA A 17 3.81 4.45 -0.93
N ARG A 18 4.17 5.14 0.15
CA ARG A 18 4.70 4.54 1.37
C ARG A 18 4.21 5.28 2.58
N GLY A 19 4.04 4.56 3.68
CA GLY A 19 3.62 5.16 4.93
C GLY A 19 3.66 4.13 6.05
N THR A 20 2.80 4.32 7.04
CA THR A 20 2.65 3.37 8.15
C THR A 20 1.18 3.07 8.34
N VAL A 21 0.88 2.02 9.12
CA VAL A 21 -0.51 1.65 9.41
C VAL A 21 -1.25 2.81 10.08
N GLY A 22 -0.60 3.51 10.99
CA GLY A 22 -1.22 4.65 11.68
C GLY A 22 -1.27 5.93 10.86
N ASN A 23 -0.59 5.96 9.73
CA ASN A 23 -0.55 7.12 8.85
C ASN A 23 -0.52 6.64 7.40
N MET A 24 -1.63 6.09 6.95
CA MET A 24 -1.74 5.49 5.62
C MET A 24 -1.54 6.55 4.53
N PRO A 25 -0.79 6.23 3.47
CA PRO A 25 -0.58 7.17 2.38
C PRO A 25 -1.83 7.29 1.52
N ALA A 26 -1.94 8.40 0.80
CA ALA A 26 -2.97 8.57 -0.22
C ALA A 26 -2.70 7.59 -1.35
N MET A 27 -3.75 6.89 -1.80
CA MET A 27 -3.64 5.88 -2.86
C MET A 27 -4.24 6.40 -4.15
N PRO A 28 -3.56 6.20 -5.30
CA PRO A 28 -4.15 6.53 -6.59
C PRO A 28 -5.29 5.55 -6.92
N LYS A 29 -6.13 5.95 -7.87
CA LYS A 29 -7.21 5.08 -8.35
C LYS A 29 -6.62 3.90 -9.13
N GLY A 30 -7.29 2.77 -9.04
CA GLY A 30 -6.92 1.59 -9.79
C GLY A 30 -6.66 0.39 -8.90
N VAL A 31 -6.04 -0.63 -9.47
CA VAL A 31 -5.71 -1.86 -8.73
C VAL A 31 -4.30 -1.72 -8.18
N LEU A 32 -4.17 -1.89 -6.87
CA LEU A 32 -2.92 -1.71 -6.15
C LEU A 32 -2.62 -2.93 -5.29
N ILE A 33 -1.35 -3.10 -4.98
CA ILE A 33 -0.90 -4.11 -4.01
C ILE A 33 -0.38 -3.37 -2.79
N VAL A 34 -1.02 -3.62 -1.66
CA VAL A 34 -0.62 -3.01 -0.38
C VAL A 34 0.15 -4.05 0.42
N LYS A 35 1.39 -3.75 0.72
CA LYS A 35 2.23 -4.64 1.54
C LYS A 35 2.37 -4.04 2.93
N THR A 36 1.93 -4.79 3.93
CA THR A 36 1.97 -4.40 5.34
C THR A 36 2.82 -5.41 6.09
N GLY A 37 4.02 -5.02 6.52
CA GLY A 37 4.93 -5.95 7.18
C GLY A 37 5.29 -7.10 6.23
N ASP A 38 4.94 -8.31 6.62
CA ASP A 38 5.20 -9.51 5.81
C ASP A 38 3.97 -9.98 5.03
N LYS A 39 2.90 -9.18 5.02
CA LYS A 39 1.65 -9.52 4.33
C LYS A 39 1.44 -8.59 3.13
N ALA A 40 0.83 -9.10 2.09
CA ALA A 40 0.48 -8.33 0.91
C ALA A 40 -0.98 -8.56 0.57
N GLN A 41 -1.67 -7.51 0.17
CA GLN A 41 -3.09 -7.57 -0.21
C GLN A 41 -3.33 -6.80 -1.50
N LYS A 42 -4.21 -7.34 -2.32
CA LYS A 42 -4.69 -6.62 -3.49
C LYS A 42 -5.83 -5.69 -3.08
N VAL A 43 -5.73 -4.43 -3.45
CA VAL A 43 -6.73 -3.41 -3.13
C VAL A 43 -7.19 -2.75 -4.42
N VAL A 44 -8.50 -2.60 -4.57
CA VAL A 44 -9.07 -1.89 -5.72
C VAL A 44 -9.62 -0.56 -5.22
N VAL A 45 -9.10 0.53 -5.75
CA VAL A 45 -9.53 1.90 -5.42
C VAL A 45 -10.30 2.45 -6.61
N LYS A 46 -11.53 2.82 -6.36
CA LYS A 46 -12.43 3.33 -7.41
C LYS A 46 -12.38 4.84 -7.53
#